data_97705040336d02729b4e99b4a8209f6f
#
_entry.id   97705040336d02729b4e99b4a8209f6f
#
_cell.length_a   1.000
_cell.length_b   1.000
_cell.length_c   1.000
_cell.angle_alpha   90.00
_cell.angle_beta   90.00
_cell.angle_gamma   90.00
#
_symmetry.space_group_name_H-M   'P 1'
#
loop_
_entity.id
_entity.type
_entity.pdbx_description
1 polymer ?
#
loop_
_entity_poly.entity_id
_entity_poly.type
_entity_poly.pdbx_seq_one_letter_code
_entity_poly.pdbx_strand_id
1 'polypeptide(L)'
;MHYTLAPTMSTKRKMPDIESFSRDAAVLSQALPYMQRYEGKTVVVKYGGHAMGDIALGRNFARDIALLKQSRVNPIVVHGGGPQIANMLKSLGIESKFEGGLRVTDARTMEVVEMVLAGSINKEIVALINAEGEWAIGLCGKDGNMVFAKKANKTWKDPGSNIERVLDLGFVGEPVEVDRTLLDTLARSEMIPVIAPVAPGRDGATYNINADTFAGAIAGSLGAKRLLFLTDVDGVLGPDKKLIPELSMRDARALIADGTISGGMIPKVETCLEALENGVEGVVILNGKTPHVVLVELFTEHGAGTLIVR
;
A
#
# COMPACT_ATOMS: atom_id res chain seq x y z
N MET A 1 -9.93 -25.79 12.21
CA MET A 1 -8.64 -25.09 12.39
C MET A 1 -8.66 -24.48 13.78
N HIS A 2 -7.80 -24.97 14.69
CA HIS A 2 -7.73 -24.44 16.05
C HIS A 2 -7.00 -23.09 16.02
N TYR A 3 -7.69 -22.03 16.34
CA TYR A 3 -7.06 -20.75 16.67
C TYR A 3 -6.27 -20.96 17.98
N THR A 4 -4.96 -21.00 17.88
CA THR A 4 -4.09 -21.02 19.04
C THR A 4 -4.16 -19.62 19.66
N LEU A 5 -4.83 -19.50 20.78
CA LEU A 5 -4.80 -18.31 21.62
C LEU A 5 -3.34 -17.93 21.90
N ALA A 6 -3.06 -16.63 21.96
CA ALA A 6 -1.75 -16.10 22.29
C ALA A 6 -1.18 -16.83 23.52
N PRO A 7 0.13 -17.08 23.55
CA PRO A 7 0.72 -17.82 24.66
C PRO A 7 0.43 -17.08 25.97
N THR A 8 -0.24 -17.77 26.90
CA THR A 8 -0.42 -17.28 28.28
C THR A 8 0.95 -16.94 28.84
N MET A 9 1.18 -15.69 29.21
CA MET A 9 2.42 -15.26 29.83
C MET A 9 2.72 -16.11 31.04
N SER A 10 3.79 -16.89 30.96
CA SER A 10 4.27 -17.67 32.08
C SER A 10 4.64 -16.77 33.27
N THR A 11 3.99 -16.95 34.38
CA THR A 11 4.14 -16.14 35.61
C THR A 11 5.45 -16.33 36.36
N LYS A 12 6.37 -17.14 35.88
CA LYS A 12 7.69 -17.29 36.51
C LYS A 12 8.64 -16.22 35.95
N ARG A 13 8.81 -15.10 36.69
CA ARG A 13 9.90 -14.16 36.47
C ARG A 13 11.24 -14.91 36.61
N LYS A 14 11.91 -15.17 35.47
CA LYS A 14 13.35 -15.46 35.50
C LYS A 14 14.06 -14.17 35.94
N MET A 15 15.13 -14.28 36.75
CA MET A 15 15.98 -13.13 37.04
C MET A 15 16.45 -12.53 35.72
N PRO A 16 16.14 -11.26 35.45
CA PRO A 16 16.42 -10.66 34.17
C PRO A 16 17.91 -10.35 34.01
N ASP A 17 18.43 -10.56 32.82
CA ASP A 17 19.63 -9.85 32.38
C ASP A 17 19.26 -8.37 32.20
N ILE A 18 19.49 -7.60 33.28
CA ILE A 18 19.11 -6.17 33.33
C ILE A 18 19.75 -5.36 32.21
N GLU A 19 20.96 -5.70 31.78
CA GLU A 19 21.62 -4.98 30.67
C GLU A 19 20.92 -5.21 29.32
N SER A 20 20.45 -6.42 29.06
CA SER A 20 19.67 -6.73 27.87
C SER A 20 18.33 -5.97 27.88
N PHE A 21 17.58 -6.02 28.96
CA PHE A 21 16.30 -5.33 29.08
C PHE A 21 16.42 -3.80 29.09
N SER A 22 17.53 -3.25 29.61
CA SER A 22 17.80 -1.82 29.51
C SER A 22 18.01 -1.35 28.06
N ARG A 23 18.61 -2.18 27.22
CA ARG A 23 18.75 -1.89 25.76
C ARG A 23 17.40 -1.90 25.07
N ASP A 24 16.57 -2.90 25.35
CA ASP A 24 15.22 -2.98 24.75
C ASP A 24 14.35 -1.80 25.19
N ALA A 25 14.42 -1.42 26.48
CA ALA A 25 13.74 -0.25 27.00
C ALA A 25 14.24 1.08 26.36
N ALA A 26 15.55 1.19 26.11
CA ALA A 26 16.13 2.34 25.44
C ALA A 26 15.62 2.48 24.00
N VAL A 27 15.52 1.38 23.23
CA VAL A 27 14.95 1.38 21.89
C VAL A 27 13.50 1.87 21.91
N LEU A 28 12.67 1.36 22.82
CA LEU A 28 11.28 1.82 22.98
C LEU A 28 11.20 3.31 23.34
N SER A 29 12.09 3.80 24.23
CA SER A 29 12.16 5.20 24.61
C SER A 29 12.55 6.11 23.45
N GLN A 30 13.47 5.66 22.59
CA GLN A 30 13.90 6.39 21.38
C GLN A 30 12.77 6.51 20.34
N ALA A 31 11.84 5.58 20.27
CA ALA A 31 10.70 5.64 19.37
C ALA A 31 9.64 6.69 19.77
N LEU A 32 9.60 7.11 21.03
CA LEU A 32 8.56 7.99 21.58
C LEU A 32 8.37 9.32 20.80
N PRO A 33 9.39 10.10 20.43
CA PRO A 33 9.22 11.35 19.67
C PRO A 33 8.58 11.10 18.29
N TYR A 34 8.86 9.95 17.67
CA TYR A 34 8.31 9.57 16.38
C TYR A 34 6.84 9.15 16.52
N MET A 35 6.49 8.38 17.55
CA MET A 35 5.10 8.03 17.85
C MET A 35 4.26 9.29 18.07
N GLN A 36 4.77 10.27 18.82
CA GLN A 36 4.10 11.56 19.03
C GLN A 36 3.91 12.36 17.73
N ARG A 37 4.88 12.28 16.78
CA ARG A 37 4.78 12.93 15.46
C ARG A 37 3.58 12.41 14.65
N TYR A 38 3.24 11.14 14.79
CA TYR A 38 2.18 10.48 14.03
C TYR A 38 0.88 10.29 14.81
N GLU A 39 0.82 10.67 16.08
CA GLU A 39 -0.39 10.58 16.90
C GLU A 39 -1.56 11.32 16.23
N GLY A 40 -2.68 10.61 16.04
CA GLY A 40 -3.89 11.11 15.36
C GLY A 40 -3.73 11.36 13.86
N LYS A 41 -2.58 11.06 13.26
CA LYS A 41 -2.34 11.26 11.83
C LYS A 41 -2.73 10.03 11.02
N THR A 42 -3.22 10.26 9.80
CA THR A 42 -3.49 9.19 8.84
C THR A 42 -2.20 8.78 8.13
N VAL A 43 -1.95 7.48 8.11
CA VAL A 43 -0.89 6.83 7.33
C VAL A 43 -1.53 5.79 6.42
N VAL A 44 -1.40 5.97 5.12
CA VAL A 44 -1.87 4.99 4.14
C VAL A 44 -0.71 4.08 3.76
N VAL A 45 -0.93 2.77 3.85
CA VAL A 45 0.08 1.77 3.52
C VAL A 45 -0.42 0.94 2.35
N LYS A 46 0.23 1.08 1.21
CA LYS A 46 -0.02 0.19 0.07
C LYS A 46 0.78 -1.08 0.25
N TYR A 47 0.07 -2.19 0.43
CA TYR A 47 0.63 -3.52 0.60
C TYR A 47 0.47 -4.34 -0.69
N GLY A 48 1.58 -4.87 -1.23
CA GLY A 48 1.51 -5.60 -2.50
C GLY A 48 2.83 -6.25 -2.90
N GLY A 49 2.83 -6.83 -4.09
CA GLY A 49 4.00 -7.50 -4.65
C GLY A 49 4.32 -8.83 -3.97
N HIS A 50 5.60 -9.19 -3.94
CA HIS A 50 6.07 -10.48 -3.40
C HIS A 50 5.93 -10.61 -1.88
N ALA A 51 5.76 -9.49 -1.16
CA ALA A 51 5.52 -9.51 0.29
C ALA A 51 4.19 -10.18 0.67
N MET A 52 3.22 -10.26 -0.25
CA MET A 52 1.91 -10.89 -0.03
C MET A 52 1.90 -12.42 -0.18
N GLY A 53 3.00 -13.04 -0.60
CA GLY A 53 3.08 -14.50 -0.78
C GLY A 53 3.81 -15.23 0.36
N ASP A 54 4.42 -14.48 1.28
CA ASP A 54 5.18 -15.02 2.41
C ASP A 54 4.40 -14.87 3.72
N ILE A 55 4.12 -16.00 4.39
CA ILE A 55 3.33 -16.02 5.63
C ILE A 55 4.02 -15.25 6.76
N ALA A 56 5.34 -15.33 6.87
CA ALA A 56 6.09 -14.64 7.92
C ALA A 56 6.10 -13.13 7.70
N LEU A 57 6.30 -12.68 6.44
CA LEU A 57 6.20 -11.26 6.09
C LEU A 57 4.78 -10.73 6.29
N GLY A 58 3.74 -11.51 5.94
CA GLY A 58 2.35 -11.14 6.19
C GLY A 58 2.04 -10.94 7.67
N ARG A 59 2.56 -11.81 8.56
CA ARG A 59 2.41 -11.65 10.02
C ARG A 59 3.18 -10.43 10.54
N ASN A 60 4.41 -10.21 10.08
CA ASN A 60 5.17 -9.02 10.46
C ASN A 60 4.45 -7.74 10.05
N PHE A 61 3.93 -7.70 8.81
CA PHE A 61 3.12 -6.59 8.33
C PHE A 61 1.88 -6.36 9.20
N ALA A 62 1.12 -7.40 9.51
CA ALA A 62 -0.07 -7.29 10.36
C ALA A 62 0.27 -6.75 11.75
N ARG A 63 1.37 -7.21 12.35
CA ARG A 63 1.88 -6.71 13.64
C ARG A 63 2.32 -5.25 13.57
N ASP A 64 2.96 -4.83 12.48
CA ASP A 64 3.34 -3.44 12.26
C ASP A 64 2.10 -2.53 12.21
N ILE A 65 1.08 -2.93 11.45
CA ILE A 65 -0.19 -2.19 11.34
C ILE A 65 -0.91 -2.11 12.70
N ALA A 66 -0.95 -3.22 13.44
CA ALA A 66 -1.50 -3.26 14.79
C ALA A 66 -0.77 -2.31 15.74
N LEU A 67 0.57 -2.30 15.70
CA LEU A 67 1.38 -1.40 16.52
C LEU A 67 1.16 0.08 16.15
N LEU A 68 1.00 0.41 14.87
CA LEU A 68 0.61 1.77 14.46
C LEU A 68 -0.70 2.18 15.11
N LYS A 69 -1.73 1.31 15.08
CA LYS A 69 -3.03 1.61 15.69
C LYS A 69 -2.90 1.81 17.20
N GLN A 70 -2.19 0.92 17.90
CA GLN A 70 -1.91 1.04 19.34
C GLN A 70 -1.15 2.33 19.69
N SER A 71 -0.33 2.84 18.78
CA SER A 71 0.39 4.11 18.90
C SER A 71 -0.47 5.32 18.53
N ARG A 72 -1.82 5.15 18.40
CA ARG A 72 -2.79 6.19 18.02
C ARG A 72 -2.58 6.79 16.63
N VAL A 73 -1.88 6.10 15.76
CA VAL A 73 -1.86 6.38 14.32
C VAL A 73 -3.17 5.88 13.72
N ASN A 74 -3.68 6.51 12.66
CA ASN A 74 -4.80 6.02 11.88
C ASN A 74 -4.29 5.31 10.62
N PRO A 75 -3.93 4.00 10.68
CA PRO A 75 -3.47 3.27 9.52
C PRO A 75 -4.64 2.88 8.61
N ILE A 76 -4.42 3.01 7.31
CA ILE A 76 -5.30 2.52 6.25
C ILE A 76 -4.46 1.64 5.33
N VAL A 77 -4.90 0.41 5.10
CA VAL A 77 -4.22 -0.51 4.20
C VAL A 77 -4.92 -0.54 2.87
N VAL A 78 -4.19 -0.29 1.78
CA VAL A 78 -4.64 -0.55 0.41
C VAL A 78 -3.81 -1.69 -0.14
N HIS A 79 -4.43 -2.76 -0.63
CA HIS A 79 -3.66 -3.92 -1.08
C HIS A 79 -3.74 -4.16 -2.59
N GLY A 80 -2.70 -4.79 -3.13
CA GLY A 80 -2.69 -5.34 -4.48
C GLY A 80 -3.11 -6.81 -4.51
N GLY A 81 -2.73 -7.54 -5.58
CA GLY A 81 -3.05 -8.96 -5.71
C GLY A 81 -2.78 -9.51 -7.11
N GLY A 82 -1.90 -8.86 -7.89
CA GLY A 82 -1.60 -9.26 -9.27
C GLY A 82 -1.24 -10.73 -9.45
N PRO A 83 -0.30 -11.29 -8.66
CA PRO A 83 0.04 -12.72 -8.72
C PRO A 83 -1.12 -13.65 -8.40
N GLN A 84 -1.92 -13.34 -7.38
CA GLN A 84 -3.07 -14.14 -6.95
C GLN A 84 -4.17 -14.14 -8.03
N ILE A 85 -4.43 -12.97 -8.64
CA ILE A 85 -5.35 -12.85 -9.80
C ILE A 85 -4.82 -13.71 -10.95
N ALA A 86 -3.53 -13.63 -11.29
CA ALA A 86 -2.95 -14.41 -12.37
C ALA A 86 -3.09 -15.92 -12.13
N ASN A 87 -2.85 -16.38 -10.90
CA ASN A 87 -3.00 -17.78 -10.51
C ASN A 87 -4.46 -18.24 -10.62
N MET A 88 -5.43 -17.43 -10.18
CA MET A 88 -6.84 -17.75 -10.27
C MET A 88 -7.31 -17.80 -11.74
N LEU A 89 -6.96 -16.82 -12.57
CA LEU A 89 -7.27 -16.82 -13.99
C LEU A 89 -6.71 -18.06 -14.68
N LYS A 90 -5.46 -18.42 -14.38
CA LYS A 90 -4.83 -19.64 -14.89
C LYS A 90 -5.59 -20.91 -14.49
N SER A 91 -6.02 -21.01 -13.23
CA SER A 91 -6.79 -22.18 -12.74
C SER A 91 -8.17 -22.32 -13.41
N LEU A 92 -8.74 -21.18 -13.84
CA LEU A 92 -10.01 -21.12 -14.56
C LEU A 92 -9.86 -21.23 -16.10
N GLY A 93 -8.64 -21.39 -16.59
CA GLY A 93 -8.35 -21.45 -18.04
C GLY A 93 -8.60 -20.12 -18.76
N ILE A 94 -8.51 -18.99 -18.05
CA ILE A 94 -8.66 -17.65 -18.62
C ILE A 94 -7.27 -17.08 -18.90
N GLU A 95 -7.04 -16.67 -20.15
CA GLU A 95 -5.78 -16.05 -20.54
C GLU A 95 -5.65 -14.65 -19.96
N SER A 96 -4.50 -14.36 -19.34
CA SER A 96 -4.21 -13.04 -18.78
C SER A 96 -3.29 -12.26 -19.72
N LYS A 97 -3.75 -11.13 -20.23
CA LYS A 97 -2.99 -10.24 -21.12
C LYS A 97 -2.61 -8.95 -20.39
N PHE A 98 -1.45 -8.40 -20.73
CA PHE A 98 -0.98 -7.13 -20.23
C PHE A 98 -0.63 -6.20 -21.39
N GLU A 99 -1.07 -4.96 -21.29
CA GLU A 99 -0.70 -3.89 -22.20
C GLU A 99 -0.31 -2.64 -21.38
N GLY A 100 0.84 -2.03 -21.72
CA GLY A 100 1.35 -0.87 -20.99
C GLY A 100 1.56 -1.12 -19.47
N GLY A 101 1.86 -2.37 -19.08
CA GLY A 101 2.03 -2.75 -17.67
C GLY A 101 0.72 -2.96 -16.90
N LEU A 102 -0.43 -2.73 -17.53
CA LEU A 102 -1.76 -2.94 -16.94
C LEU A 102 -2.40 -4.24 -17.49
N ARG A 103 -3.16 -4.93 -16.64
CA ARG A 103 -3.89 -6.13 -17.04
C ARG A 103 -5.10 -5.74 -17.88
N VAL A 104 -5.17 -6.24 -19.12
CA VAL A 104 -6.41 -6.15 -19.90
C VAL A 104 -7.50 -6.92 -19.18
N THR A 105 -8.60 -6.26 -18.86
CA THR A 105 -9.63 -6.75 -17.94
C THR A 105 -10.97 -6.74 -18.67
N ASP A 106 -11.33 -7.84 -19.32
CA ASP A 106 -12.67 -8.04 -19.86
C ASP A 106 -13.71 -8.34 -18.76
N ALA A 107 -14.97 -8.48 -19.10
CA ALA A 107 -16.04 -8.69 -18.11
C ALA A 107 -15.81 -9.93 -17.24
N ARG A 108 -15.41 -11.05 -17.84
CA ARG A 108 -15.12 -12.31 -17.13
C ARG A 108 -13.88 -12.18 -16.23
N THR A 109 -12.87 -11.51 -16.71
CA THR A 109 -11.67 -11.22 -15.93
C THR A 109 -12.01 -10.29 -14.76
N MET A 110 -12.92 -9.29 -14.95
CA MET A 110 -13.32 -8.38 -13.88
C MET A 110 -14.03 -9.10 -12.73
N GLU A 111 -14.91 -10.07 -13.02
CA GLU A 111 -15.54 -10.90 -11.99
C GLU A 111 -14.50 -11.64 -11.13
N VAL A 112 -13.49 -12.25 -11.77
CA VAL A 112 -12.40 -12.93 -11.06
C VAL A 112 -11.56 -11.94 -10.25
N VAL A 113 -11.24 -10.78 -10.81
CA VAL A 113 -10.49 -9.72 -10.12
C VAL A 113 -11.22 -9.29 -8.84
N GLU A 114 -12.52 -9.03 -8.93
CA GLU A 114 -13.31 -8.63 -7.77
C GLU A 114 -13.36 -9.74 -6.71
N MET A 115 -13.65 -10.99 -7.09
CA MET A 115 -13.65 -12.13 -6.16
C MET A 115 -12.30 -12.30 -5.44
N VAL A 116 -11.20 -12.19 -6.16
CA VAL A 116 -9.86 -12.38 -5.60
C VAL A 116 -9.47 -11.21 -4.72
N LEU A 117 -9.64 -9.97 -5.19
CA LEU A 117 -9.23 -8.79 -4.44
C LEU A 117 -10.15 -8.55 -3.23
N ALA A 118 -11.44 -8.36 -3.43
CA ALA A 118 -12.37 -7.98 -2.37
C ALA A 118 -12.78 -9.17 -1.47
N GLY A 119 -12.70 -10.38 -1.98
CA GLY A 119 -13.03 -11.61 -1.25
C GLY A 119 -11.82 -12.25 -0.58
N SER A 120 -10.95 -12.88 -1.37
CA SER A 120 -9.88 -13.74 -0.83
C SER A 120 -8.80 -12.94 -0.12
N ILE A 121 -8.08 -12.08 -0.85
CA ILE A 121 -6.92 -11.35 -0.34
C ILE A 121 -7.31 -10.39 0.78
N ASN A 122 -8.36 -9.62 0.56
CA ASN A 122 -8.83 -8.64 1.53
C ASN A 122 -9.13 -9.28 2.88
N LYS A 123 -9.85 -10.41 2.89
CA LYS A 123 -10.24 -11.11 4.12
C LYS A 123 -9.07 -11.83 4.79
N GLU A 124 -8.07 -12.26 4.01
CA GLU A 124 -6.84 -12.81 4.57
C GLU A 124 -6.05 -11.74 5.35
N ILE A 125 -5.88 -10.54 4.79
CA ILE A 125 -5.19 -9.44 5.46
C ILE A 125 -5.97 -9.01 6.72
N VAL A 126 -7.29 -8.87 6.63
CA VAL A 126 -8.16 -8.58 7.78
C VAL A 126 -7.96 -9.61 8.89
N ALA A 127 -7.96 -10.90 8.54
CA ALA A 127 -7.78 -11.97 9.53
C ALA A 127 -6.40 -11.93 10.19
N LEU A 128 -5.35 -11.60 9.44
CA LEU A 128 -3.99 -11.45 9.98
C LEU A 128 -3.91 -10.30 10.98
N ILE A 129 -4.50 -9.13 10.67
CA ILE A 129 -4.49 -7.98 11.58
C ILE A 129 -5.34 -8.28 12.82
N ASN A 130 -6.51 -8.90 12.67
CA ASN A 130 -7.36 -9.28 13.79
C ASN A 130 -6.68 -10.30 14.71
N ALA A 131 -5.82 -11.17 14.18
CA ALA A 131 -5.04 -12.12 14.98
C ALA A 131 -3.98 -11.44 15.87
N GLU A 132 -3.58 -10.21 15.57
CA GLU A 132 -2.69 -9.39 16.41
C GLU A 132 -3.47 -8.58 17.48
N GLY A 133 -4.80 -8.76 17.57
CA GLY A 133 -5.65 -8.15 18.63
C GLY A 133 -6.33 -6.85 18.23
N GLU A 134 -6.18 -6.39 16.98
CA GLU A 134 -6.81 -5.18 16.46
C GLU A 134 -8.10 -5.49 15.69
N TRP A 135 -8.90 -4.45 15.44
CA TRP A 135 -10.13 -4.57 14.68
C TRP A 135 -9.93 -4.03 13.25
N ALA A 136 -9.74 -4.92 12.31
CA ALA A 136 -9.69 -4.59 10.90
C ALA A 136 -11.02 -4.89 10.19
N ILE A 137 -11.37 -4.04 9.23
CA ILE A 137 -12.53 -4.20 8.37
C ILE A 137 -12.13 -4.17 6.91
N GLY A 138 -12.61 -5.14 6.13
CA GLY A 138 -12.31 -5.24 4.70
C GLY A 138 -13.37 -4.55 3.86
N LEU A 139 -12.91 -3.67 2.97
CA LEU A 139 -13.71 -2.82 2.09
C LEU A 139 -13.17 -2.83 0.65
N CYS A 140 -13.96 -2.30 -0.26
CA CYS A 140 -13.56 -1.86 -1.60
C CYS A 140 -14.23 -0.52 -1.93
N GLY A 141 -13.98 0.07 -3.08
CA GLY A 141 -14.57 1.35 -3.47
C GLY A 141 -16.10 1.36 -3.56
N LYS A 142 -16.74 0.16 -3.71
CA LYS A 142 -18.20 0.01 -3.73
C LYS A 142 -18.85 0.24 -2.37
N ASP A 143 -18.12 -0.06 -1.28
CA ASP A 143 -18.66 0.03 0.07
C ASP A 143 -18.91 1.50 0.43
N GLY A 144 -20.17 1.83 0.73
CA GLY A 144 -20.61 3.19 0.97
C GLY A 144 -20.40 4.15 -0.20
N ASN A 145 -20.21 3.64 -1.43
CA ASN A 145 -19.81 4.44 -2.60
C ASN A 145 -18.56 5.30 -2.34
N MET A 146 -17.62 4.75 -1.57
CA MET A 146 -16.44 5.46 -1.08
C MET A 146 -15.53 5.95 -2.20
N VAL A 147 -15.40 5.20 -3.30
CA VAL A 147 -14.60 5.61 -4.47
C VAL A 147 -15.40 5.37 -5.73
N PHE A 148 -15.49 6.39 -6.59
CA PHE A 148 -15.94 6.24 -7.98
C PHE A 148 -14.76 6.27 -8.94
N ALA A 149 -14.86 5.45 -9.99
CA ALA A 149 -13.88 5.36 -11.06
C ALA A 149 -14.48 5.71 -12.41
N LYS A 150 -13.62 6.05 -13.35
CA LYS A 150 -13.92 6.10 -14.79
C LYS A 150 -13.02 5.13 -15.54
N LYS A 151 -13.42 4.72 -16.75
CA LYS A 151 -12.57 3.93 -17.64
C LYS A 151 -11.22 4.61 -17.84
N ALA A 152 -10.13 3.88 -17.67
CA ALA A 152 -8.78 4.41 -17.92
C ALA A 152 -8.56 4.61 -19.41
N ASN A 153 -8.13 5.81 -19.79
CA ASN A 153 -7.72 6.16 -21.16
C ASN A 153 -6.20 6.26 -21.18
N LYS A 154 -5.53 5.14 -21.45
CA LYS A 154 -4.07 5.12 -21.59
C LYS A 154 -3.66 5.13 -23.06
N THR A 155 -2.69 5.96 -23.39
CA THR A 155 -1.98 5.91 -24.67
C THR A 155 -0.67 5.18 -24.46
N TRP A 156 -0.28 4.41 -25.45
CA TRP A 156 1.02 3.76 -25.49
C TRP A 156 1.77 4.23 -26.72
N LYS A 157 2.99 4.69 -26.50
CA LYS A 157 3.90 5.09 -27.57
C LYS A 157 4.89 3.97 -27.81
N ASP A 158 4.93 3.46 -29.02
CA ASP A 158 5.90 2.45 -29.41
C ASP A 158 7.31 3.03 -29.30
N PRO A 159 8.24 2.41 -28.56
CA PRO A 159 9.61 2.88 -28.45
C PRO A 159 10.35 2.99 -29.80
N GLY A 160 9.90 2.27 -30.81
CA GLY A 160 10.48 2.26 -32.16
C GLY A 160 9.76 3.13 -33.18
N SER A 161 8.65 3.79 -32.80
CA SER A 161 7.86 4.61 -33.73
C SER A 161 7.25 5.81 -33.01
N ASN A 162 6.91 6.87 -33.80
CA ASN A 162 6.17 8.02 -33.27
C ASN A 162 4.64 7.78 -33.19
N ILE A 163 4.18 6.54 -33.30
CA ILE A 163 2.76 6.20 -33.31
C ILE A 163 2.30 6.04 -31.85
N GLU A 164 1.37 6.92 -31.44
CA GLU A 164 0.61 6.74 -30.21
C GLU A 164 -0.69 6.01 -30.54
N ARG A 165 -1.00 4.97 -29.79
CA ARG A 165 -2.28 4.26 -29.87
C ARG A 165 -2.97 4.28 -28.52
N VAL A 166 -4.29 4.45 -28.53
CA VAL A 166 -5.12 4.27 -27.35
C VAL A 166 -5.22 2.77 -27.04
N LEU A 167 -4.92 2.40 -25.79
CA LEU A 167 -5.05 1.02 -25.34
C LEU A 167 -6.50 0.76 -24.92
N ASP A 168 -7.12 -0.30 -25.43
CA ASP A 168 -8.38 -0.79 -24.88
C ASP A 168 -8.10 -1.82 -23.77
N LEU A 169 -8.07 -1.34 -22.54
CA LEU A 169 -7.80 -2.15 -21.36
C LEU A 169 -9.06 -2.79 -20.76
N GLY A 170 -10.21 -2.62 -21.39
CA GLY A 170 -11.50 -3.12 -20.87
C GLY A 170 -11.94 -2.38 -19.60
N PHE A 171 -12.20 -3.12 -18.52
CA PHE A 171 -12.66 -2.60 -17.23
C PHE A 171 -11.50 -2.19 -16.30
N VAL A 172 -10.48 -1.56 -16.85
CA VAL A 172 -9.45 -0.88 -16.07
C VAL A 172 -9.88 0.56 -15.81
N GLY A 173 -9.80 1.01 -14.57
CA GLY A 173 -10.26 2.32 -14.15
C GLY A 173 -9.21 3.19 -13.50
N GLU A 174 -9.56 4.48 -13.40
CA GLU A 174 -8.86 5.50 -12.63
C GLU A 174 -9.83 6.12 -11.63
N PRO A 175 -9.43 6.33 -10.35
CA PRO A 175 -10.26 7.02 -9.37
C PRO A 175 -10.57 8.45 -9.82
N VAL A 176 -11.81 8.90 -9.64
CA VAL A 176 -12.22 10.27 -9.97
C VAL A 176 -12.81 11.01 -8.78
N GLU A 177 -13.34 10.28 -7.82
CA GLU A 177 -13.97 10.84 -6.64
C GLU A 177 -13.73 9.90 -5.45
N VAL A 178 -13.39 10.47 -4.32
CA VAL A 178 -13.25 9.75 -3.04
C VAL A 178 -14.11 10.45 -2.01
N ASP A 179 -15.17 9.77 -1.55
CA ASP A 179 -15.94 10.21 -0.38
C ASP A 179 -15.29 9.66 0.89
N ARG A 180 -14.75 10.56 1.68
CA ARG A 180 -14.03 10.22 2.91
C ARG A 180 -14.93 9.89 4.11
N THR A 181 -16.25 10.08 4.01
CA THR A 181 -17.21 9.96 5.12
C THR A 181 -17.10 8.63 5.84
N LEU A 182 -17.00 7.52 5.07
CA LEU A 182 -16.83 6.18 5.64
C LEU A 182 -15.48 6.04 6.35
N LEU A 183 -14.39 6.50 5.74
CA LEU A 183 -13.03 6.41 6.30
C LEU A 183 -12.90 7.27 7.57
N ASP A 184 -13.45 8.48 7.58
CA ASP A 184 -13.49 9.34 8.78
C ASP A 184 -14.30 8.70 9.91
N THR A 185 -15.36 7.98 9.59
CA THR A 185 -16.17 7.24 10.58
C THR A 185 -15.40 6.06 11.16
N LEU A 186 -14.70 5.29 10.33
CA LEU A 186 -13.88 4.16 10.78
C LEU A 186 -12.67 4.62 11.60
N ALA A 187 -12.05 5.75 11.25
CA ALA A 187 -10.96 6.33 12.05
C ALA A 187 -11.41 6.63 13.49
N ARG A 188 -12.64 7.15 13.66
CA ARG A 188 -13.22 7.41 14.99
C ARG A 188 -13.67 6.16 15.74
N SER A 189 -13.94 5.07 15.05
CA SER A 189 -14.44 3.81 15.63
C SER A 189 -13.32 2.81 15.96
N GLU A 190 -12.05 3.25 15.94
CA GLU A 190 -10.88 2.42 16.23
C GLU A 190 -10.68 1.22 15.26
N MET A 191 -11.38 1.20 14.13
CA MET A 191 -11.23 0.17 13.11
C MET A 191 -10.15 0.52 12.10
N ILE A 192 -9.46 -0.51 11.61
CA ILE A 192 -8.42 -0.41 10.57
C ILE A 192 -9.03 -0.78 9.22
N PRO A 193 -9.21 0.17 8.28
CA PRO A 193 -9.69 -0.14 6.94
C PRO A 193 -8.64 -0.90 6.13
N VAL A 194 -9.05 -2.01 5.50
CA VAL A 194 -8.26 -2.76 4.51
C VAL A 194 -9.01 -2.72 3.20
N ILE A 195 -8.48 -2.05 2.18
CA ILE A 195 -9.23 -1.65 1.01
C ILE A 195 -8.68 -2.33 -0.25
N ALA A 196 -9.57 -3.02 -0.95
CA ALA A 196 -9.29 -3.59 -2.28
C ALA A 196 -9.50 -2.52 -3.37
N PRO A 197 -8.62 -2.43 -4.39
CA PRO A 197 -8.69 -1.41 -5.44
C PRO A 197 -9.70 -1.78 -6.54
N VAL A 198 -10.95 -1.92 -6.16
CA VAL A 198 -12.11 -2.17 -7.01
C VAL A 198 -13.15 -1.10 -6.72
N ALA A 199 -13.67 -0.41 -7.74
CA ALA A 199 -14.63 0.66 -7.55
C ALA A 199 -15.71 0.66 -8.65
N PRO A 200 -16.92 1.17 -8.36
CA PRO A 200 -17.97 1.38 -9.36
C PRO A 200 -17.65 2.60 -10.21
N GLY A 201 -18.09 2.57 -11.46
CA GLY A 201 -18.23 3.73 -12.29
C GLY A 201 -19.64 4.32 -12.22
N ARG A 202 -19.79 5.59 -12.56
CA ARG A 202 -21.11 6.21 -12.69
C ARG A 202 -21.90 5.70 -13.92
N ASP A 203 -21.23 4.98 -14.79
CA ASP A 203 -21.81 4.23 -15.92
C ASP A 203 -22.37 2.87 -15.55
N GLY A 204 -22.30 2.48 -14.26
CA GLY A 204 -22.78 1.21 -13.73
C GLY A 204 -21.77 0.06 -13.88
N ALA A 205 -20.59 0.29 -14.49
CA ALA A 205 -19.55 -0.70 -14.59
C ALA A 205 -18.75 -0.82 -13.29
N THR A 206 -18.05 -1.95 -13.12
CA THR A 206 -17.04 -2.13 -12.07
C THR A 206 -15.66 -2.06 -12.69
N TYR A 207 -14.74 -1.38 -12.03
CA TYR A 207 -13.40 -1.17 -12.52
C TYR A 207 -12.33 -1.76 -11.59
N ASN A 208 -11.36 -2.43 -12.23
CA ASN A 208 -10.09 -2.84 -11.63
C ASN A 208 -9.14 -1.64 -11.67
N ILE A 209 -8.60 -1.23 -10.54
CA ILE A 209 -7.76 -0.05 -10.45
C ILE A 209 -6.35 -0.46 -10.02
N ASN A 210 -5.32 0.21 -10.53
CA ASN A 210 -3.97 0.02 -10.03
C ASN A 210 -3.89 0.39 -8.54
N ALA A 211 -3.33 -0.51 -7.73
CA ALA A 211 -3.34 -0.35 -6.27
C ALA A 211 -2.50 0.86 -5.81
N ASP A 212 -1.45 1.23 -6.52
CA ASP A 212 -0.63 2.40 -6.20
C ASP A 212 -1.44 3.69 -6.45
N THR A 213 -2.09 3.78 -7.62
CA THR A 213 -3.00 4.89 -7.98
C THR A 213 -4.18 5.00 -7.01
N PHE A 214 -4.78 3.86 -6.64
CA PHE A 214 -5.90 3.84 -5.69
C PHE A 214 -5.48 4.31 -4.29
N ALA A 215 -4.31 3.84 -3.81
CA ALA A 215 -3.74 4.27 -2.54
C ALA A 215 -3.41 5.77 -2.54
N GLY A 216 -2.88 6.29 -3.65
CA GLY A 216 -2.63 7.71 -3.85
C GLY A 216 -3.89 8.56 -3.75
N ALA A 217 -4.98 8.12 -4.39
CA ALA A 217 -6.27 8.82 -4.35
C ALA A 217 -6.87 8.85 -2.93
N ILE A 218 -6.85 7.70 -2.21
CA ILE A 218 -7.28 7.63 -0.81
C ILE A 218 -6.41 8.54 0.07
N ALA A 219 -5.09 8.44 -0.04
CA ALA A 219 -4.17 9.22 0.77
C ALA A 219 -4.33 10.74 0.52
N GLY A 220 -4.47 11.15 -0.74
CA GLY A 220 -4.68 12.54 -1.13
C GLY A 220 -5.98 13.09 -0.58
N SER A 221 -7.11 12.38 -0.72
CA SER A 221 -8.41 12.82 -0.22
C SER A 221 -8.42 13.06 1.30
N LEU A 222 -7.60 12.31 2.04
CA LEU A 222 -7.49 12.41 3.49
C LEU A 222 -6.41 13.39 3.96
N GLY A 223 -5.60 13.95 3.06
CA GLY A 223 -4.43 14.73 3.43
C GLY A 223 -3.49 13.91 4.31
N ALA A 224 -3.21 12.67 3.92
CA ALA A 224 -2.44 11.74 4.73
C ALA A 224 -1.04 12.27 5.08
N LYS A 225 -0.60 12.06 6.32
CA LYS A 225 0.75 12.42 6.78
C LYS A 225 1.83 11.66 6.04
N ARG A 226 1.54 10.38 5.72
CA ARG A 226 2.42 9.51 4.92
C ARG A 226 1.59 8.59 4.03
N LEU A 227 2.12 8.35 2.83
CA LEU A 227 1.74 7.24 1.97
C LEU A 227 2.97 6.35 1.82
N LEU A 228 2.89 5.09 2.24
CA LEU A 228 3.97 4.12 2.17
C LEU A 228 3.68 3.14 1.05
N PHE A 229 4.56 3.05 0.05
CA PHE A 229 4.52 2.05 -1.00
C PHE A 229 5.46 0.89 -0.65
N LEU A 230 4.92 -0.22 -0.18
CA LEU A 230 5.68 -1.46 -0.01
C LEU A 230 5.84 -2.14 -1.37
N THR A 231 7.08 -2.23 -1.81
CA THR A 231 7.48 -2.75 -3.14
C THR A 231 8.54 -3.84 -2.99
N ASP A 232 9.13 -4.24 -4.10
CA ASP A 232 10.23 -5.20 -4.16
C ASP A 232 11.63 -4.55 -4.34
N VAL A 233 11.68 -3.22 -4.22
CA VAL A 233 12.91 -2.42 -4.30
C VAL A 233 13.10 -1.58 -3.06
N ASP A 234 14.35 -1.29 -2.69
CA ASP A 234 14.69 -0.55 -1.47
C ASP A 234 14.26 0.93 -1.51
N GLY A 235 14.10 1.50 -2.70
CA GLY A 235 13.76 2.89 -2.93
C GLY A 235 14.32 3.38 -4.27
N VAL A 236 14.54 4.67 -4.38
CA VAL A 236 15.15 5.31 -5.56
C VAL A 236 16.67 5.29 -5.42
N LEU A 237 17.35 4.80 -6.44
CA LEU A 237 18.82 4.79 -6.49
C LEU A 237 19.33 6.00 -7.26
N GLY A 238 20.39 6.61 -6.76
CA GLY A 238 21.13 7.66 -7.44
C GLY A 238 22.03 7.14 -8.58
N PRO A 239 22.74 8.05 -9.26
CA PRO A 239 23.69 7.69 -10.31
C PRO A 239 24.81 6.77 -9.82
N ASP A 240 25.18 6.88 -8.55
CA ASP A 240 26.17 6.03 -7.85
C ASP A 240 25.61 4.68 -7.39
N LYS A 241 24.35 4.37 -7.74
CA LYS A 241 23.59 3.17 -7.33
C LYS A 241 23.37 3.05 -5.82
N LYS A 242 23.51 4.14 -5.08
CA LYS A 242 23.15 4.18 -3.66
C LYS A 242 21.71 4.66 -3.49
N LEU A 243 21.08 4.20 -2.41
CA LEU A 243 19.75 4.65 -2.03
C LEU A 243 19.78 6.15 -1.74
N ILE A 244 18.82 6.88 -2.31
CA ILE A 244 18.59 8.28 -1.98
C ILE A 244 17.54 8.30 -0.86
N PRO A 245 17.90 8.74 0.36
CA PRO A 245 16.96 8.69 1.48
C PRO A 245 15.82 9.71 1.36
N GLU A 246 16.08 10.87 0.76
CA GLU A 246 15.07 11.93 0.60
C GLU A 246 15.22 12.63 -0.75
N LEU A 247 14.10 12.95 -1.38
CA LEU A 247 14.00 13.67 -2.65
C LEU A 247 12.90 14.72 -2.56
N SER A 248 13.16 15.92 -3.10
CA SER A 248 12.07 16.85 -3.43
C SER A 248 11.36 16.41 -4.71
N MET A 249 10.10 16.86 -4.91
CA MET A 249 9.38 16.63 -6.17
C MET A 249 10.18 17.15 -7.38
N ARG A 250 10.87 18.28 -7.22
CA ARG A 250 11.71 18.85 -8.28
C ARG A 250 12.88 17.92 -8.64
N ASP A 251 13.57 17.40 -7.63
CA ASP A 251 14.73 16.55 -7.86
C ASP A 251 14.29 15.19 -8.44
N ALA A 252 13.16 14.64 -7.98
CA ALA A 252 12.59 13.44 -8.56
C ALA A 252 12.26 13.60 -10.05
N ARG A 253 11.67 14.74 -10.47
CA ARG A 253 11.43 15.03 -11.89
C ARG A 253 12.73 15.19 -12.68
N ALA A 254 13.75 15.83 -12.10
CA ALA A 254 15.06 15.97 -12.74
C ALA A 254 15.72 14.60 -12.98
N LEU A 255 15.65 13.69 -12.00
CA LEU A 255 16.19 12.33 -12.11
C LEU A 255 15.41 11.44 -13.11
N ILE A 256 14.13 11.73 -13.36
CA ILE A 256 13.38 11.11 -14.46
C ILE A 256 13.87 11.67 -15.81
N ALA A 257 14.03 12.99 -15.90
CA ALA A 257 14.40 13.66 -17.15
C ALA A 257 15.83 13.31 -17.62
N ASP A 258 16.76 13.11 -16.70
CA ASP A 258 18.15 12.73 -17.01
C ASP A 258 18.35 11.20 -17.18
N GLY A 259 17.29 10.39 -16.97
CA GLY A 259 17.30 8.94 -17.13
C GLY A 259 17.88 8.16 -15.95
N THR A 260 18.24 8.78 -14.84
CA THR A 260 18.66 8.12 -13.60
C THR A 260 17.53 7.26 -13.06
N ILE A 261 16.32 7.83 -12.99
CA ILE A 261 15.09 7.06 -12.74
C ILE A 261 14.58 6.56 -14.09
N SER A 262 14.52 5.25 -14.27
CA SER A 262 14.18 4.60 -15.54
C SER A 262 13.29 3.37 -15.36
N GLY A 263 12.75 2.86 -16.46
CA GLY A 263 11.96 1.63 -16.50
C GLY A 263 10.75 1.66 -15.58
N GLY A 264 10.55 0.57 -14.82
CA GLY A 264 9.40 0.41 -13.91
C GLY A 264 9.39 1.35 -12.70
N MET A 265 10.48 2.09 -12.43
CA MET A 265 10.52 3.07 -11.35
C MET A 265 9.83 4.39 -11.76
N ILE A 266 9.83 4.75 -13.04
CA ILE A 266 9.17 5.98 -13.53
C ILE A 266 7.70 6.03 -13.08
N PRO A 267 6.83 5.07 -13.42
CA PRO A 267 5.42 5.15 -13.03
C PRO A 267 5.21 5.14 -11.51
N LYS A 268 6.13 4.52 -10.73
CA LYS A 268 6.05 4.58 -9.26
C LYS A 268 6.33 5.98 -8.73
N VAL A 269 7.39 6.61 -9.22
CA VAL A 269 7.73 7.99 -8.81
C VAL A 269 6.67 8.98 -9.29
N GLU A 270 6.15 8.82 -10.50
CA GLU A 270 5.03 9.64 -11.00
C GLU A 270 3.80 9.54 -10.10
N THR A 271 3.43 8.33 -9.66
CA THR A 271 2.34 8.14 -8.68
C THR A 271 2.64 8.81 -7.34
N CYS A 272 3.91 8.80 -6.88
CA CYS A 272 4.31 9.53 -5.67
C CYS A 272 4.13 11.04 -5.85
N LEU A 273 4.55 11.59 -6.99
CA LEU A 273 4.43 13.01 -7.30
C LEU A 273 2.95 13.44 -7.37
N GLU A 274 2.11 12.65 -8.02
CA GLU A 274 0.67 12.88 -8.10
C GLU A 274 0.00 12.86 -6.71
N ALA A 275 0.37 11.91 -5.85
CA ALA A 275 -0.14 11.85 -4.48
C ALA A 275 0.24 13.09 -3.65
N LEU A 276 1.48 13.60 -3.81
CA LEU A 276 1.93 14.83 -3.18
C LEU A 276 1.16 16.05 -3.70
N GLU A 277 0.93 16.15 -5.01
CA GLU A 277 0.11 17.23 -5.62
C GLU A 277 -1.31 17.21 -5.07
N ASN A 278 -1.86 16.02 -4.80
CA ASN A 278 -3.19 15.82 -4.25
C ASN A 278 -3.29 15.97 -2.72
N GLY A 279 -2.23 16.39 -2.03
CA GLY A 279 -2.31 16.78 -0.62
C GLY A 279 -1.64 15.86 0.39
N VAL A 280 -1.02 14.77 -0.02
CA VAL A 280 -0.18 13.94 0.87
C VAL A 280 1.04 14.74 1.29
N GLU A 281 1.44 14.67 2.57
CA GLU A 281 2.60 15.43 3.06
C GLU A 281 3.94 14.78 2.70
N GLY A 282 4.00 13.45 2.59
CA GLY A 282 5.20 12.73 2.17
C GLY A 282 4.85 11.32 1.73
N VAL A 283 5.53 10.87 0.67
CA VAL A 283 5.37 9.53 0.10
C VAL A 283 6.68 8.78 0.19
N VAL A 284 6.64 7.53 0.62
CA VAL A 284 7.85 6.71 0.80
C VAL A 284 7.78 5.45 -0.03
N ILE A 285 8.87 5.13 -0.72
CA ILE A 285 9.06 3.86 -1.42
C ILE A 285 9.93 2.97 -0.54
N LEU A 286 9.42 1.78 -0.17
CA LEU A 286 10.01 0.85 0.80
C LEU A 286 10.10 -0.56 0.25
N ASN A 287 11.12 -1.32 0.68
CA ASN A 287 11.20 -2.74 0.40
C ASN A 287 10.32 -3.54 1.36
N GLY A 288 9.17 -4.01 0.87
CA GLY A 288 8.22 -4.81 1.64
C GLY A 288 8.73 -6.20 2.07
N LYS A 289 9.90 -6.63 1.62
CA LYS A 289 10.57 -7.87 2.06
C LYS A 289 11.37 -7.68 3.34
N THR A 290 11.65 -6.43 3.72
CA THR A 290 12.35 -6.12 4.97
C THR A 290 11.38 -6.29 6.15
N PRO A 291 11.68 -7.14 7.12
CA PRO A 291 10.84 -7.30 8.30
C PRO A 291 10.66 -5.97 9.04
N HIS A 292 9.45 -5.69 9.49
CA HIS A 292 9.09 -4.49 10.26
C HIS A 292 9.44 -3.16 9.58
N VAL A 293 9.51 -3.14 8.25
CA VAL A 293 9.93 -1.96 7.47
C VAL A 293 9.05 -0.74 7.72
N VAL A 294 7.76 -0.92 7.98
CA VAL A 294 6.81 0.15 8.30
C VAL A 294 7.19 0.85 9.61
N LEU A 295 7.57 0.08 10.62
CA LEU A 295 8.01 0.62 11.92
C LEU A 295 9.37 1.29 11.81
N VAL A 296 10.31 0.69 11.08
CA VAL A 296 11.63 1.29 10.83
C VAL A 296 11.46 2.65 10.16
N GLU A 297 10.60 2.76 9.16
CA GLU A 297 10.35 4.02 8.45
C GLU A 297 9.74 5.09 9.37
N LEU A 298 8.71 4.75 10.13
CA LEU A 298 7.93 5.74 10.86
C LEU A 298 8.51 6.07 12.24
N PHE A 299 9.17 5.11 12.89
CA PHE A 299 9.56 5.21 14.29
C PHE A 299 11.07 5.21 14.53
N THR A 300 11.87 5.44 13.48
CA THR A 300 13.33 5.65 13.62
C THR A 300 13.78 6.95 12.94
N GLU A 301 15.01 7.37 13.26
CA GLU A 301 15.60 8.61 12.77
C GLU A 301 15.87 8.60 11.26
N HIS A 302 16.30 7.45 10.74
CA HIS A 302 16.84 7.37 9.37
C HIS A 302 15.83 6.86 8.33
N GLY A 303 14.70 6.31 8.79
CA GLY A 303 13.75 5.64 7.89
C GLY A 303 14.35 4.37 7.26
N ALA A 304 13.68 3.86 6.22
CA ALA A 304 14.04 2.59 5.58
C ALA A 304 14.05 2.65 4.05
N GLY A 305 13.63 3.75 3.45
CA GLY A 305 13.47 3.85 2.01
C GLY A 305 13.80 5.22 1.45
N THR A 306 13.10 5.59 0.37
CA THR A 306 13.18 6.94 -0.21
C THR A 306 11.92 7.72 0.13
N LEU A 307 12.06 8.76 0.94
CA LEU A 307 11.00 9.73 1.21
C LEU A 307 10.97 10.79 0.09
N ILE A 308 9.81 11.01 -0.51
CA ILE A 308 9.58 12.08 -1.48
C ILE A 308 8.66 13.12 -0.83
N VAL A 309 9.09 14.39 -0.86
CA VAL A 309 8.39 15.53 -0.27
C VAL A 309 8.20 16.66 -1.30
N ARG A 310 7.33 17.62 -0.97
CA ARG A 310 7.11 18.81 -1.80
C ARG A 310 8.34 19.68 -1.95
#